data_853569628a39eec5da4a4fe8a89c935d
#
_entry.id   853569628a39eec5da4a4fe8a89c935d
#
_cell.length_a   1.000
_cell.length_b   1.000
_cell.length_c   1.000
_cell.angle_alpha   90.00
_cell.angle_beta   90.00
_cell.angle_gamma   90.00
#
_symmetry.space_group_name_H-M   'P 1'
#
loop_
_entity.id
_entity.type
_entity.pdbx_description
1 polymer ?
#
loop_
_entity_poly.entity_id
_entity_poly.type
_entity_poly.pdbx_seq_one_letter_code
_entity_poly.pdbx_strand_id
1 'polypeptide(L)'
;MTESNMLASAVQALAQAAPLAEQIVLFGSRARGDADENSDYDFLVIESSVANRAGEMVRLRRALRPLRMAADVLVYSRDEVTRWGQQPGTALYWALKEGRVVHG
;
A
#
# COMPACT_ATOMS: atom_id res chain seq x y z
N MET A 1 -9.09 4.82 18.63
CA MET A 1 -9.44 4.42 17.26
C MET A 1 -9.20 2.93 17.10
N THR A 2 -10.15 2.22 16.56
CA THR A 2 -10.00 0.78 16.30
C THR A 2 -9.11 0.55 15.08
N GLU A 3 -8.60 -0.66 14.93
CA GLU A 3 -7.82 -1.02 13.76
C GLU A 3 -8.60 -0.81 12.45
N SER A 4 -9.89 -1.18 12.43
CA SER A 4 -10.74 -0.97 11.25
C SER A 4 -10.87 0.50 10.89
N ASN A 5 -11.02 1.38 11.89
CA ASN A 5 -11.11 2.81 11.65
C ASN A 5 -9.77 3.38 11.20
N MET A 6 -8.67 2.90 11.77
CA MET A 6 -7.33 3.30 11.37
C MET A 6 -7.08 2.93 9.92
N LEU A 7 -7.40 1.70 9.53
CA LEU A 7 -7.23 1.23 8.16
C LEU A 7 -8.07 2.05 7.19
N ALA A 8 -9.34 2.29 7.51
CA ALA A 8 -10.22 3.08 6.65
C ALA A 8 -9.69 4.51 6.46
N SER A 9 -9.19 5.12 7.54
CA SER A 9 -8.61 6.46 7.46
C SER A 9 -7.34 6.47 6.61
N ALA A 10 -6.50 5.44 6.74
CA ALA A 10 -5.28 5.33 5.95
C ALA A 10 -5.59 5.18 4.46
N VAL A 11 -6.55 4.31 4.13
CA VAL A 11 -6.96 4.09 2.73
C VAL A 11 -7.51 5.39 2.14
N GLN A 12 -8.33 6.11 2.89
CA GLN A 12 -8.88 7.38 2.42
C GLN A 12 -7.76 8.40 2.17
N ALA A 13 -6.81 8.50 3.10
CA ALA A 13 -5.70 9.44 2.96
C ALA A 13 -4.85 9.11 1.73
N LEU A 14 -4.55 7.84 1.52
CA LEU A 14 -3.77 7.41 0.35
C LEU A 14 -4.53 7.66 -0.94
N ALA A 15 -5.81 7.34 -0.99
CA ALA A 15 -6.63 7.54 -2.20
C ALA A 15 -6.71 9.02 -2.56
N GLN A 16 -6.85 9.89 -1.58
CA GLN A 16 -6.90 11.34 -1.82
C GLN A 16 -5.56 11.86 -2.30
N ALA A 17 -4.45 11.35 -1.75
CA ALA A 17 -3.11 11.78 -2.11
C ALA A 17 -2.64 11.20 -3.45
N ALA A 18 -3.25 10.10 -3.91
CA ALA A 18 -2.86 9.39 -5.12
C ALA A 18 -4.03 9.32 -6.10
N PRO A 19 -4.35 10.43 -6.82
CA PRO A 19 -5.49 10.43 -7.74
C PRO A 19 -5.35 9.46 -8.92
N LEU A 20 -4.11 9.03 -9.23
CA LEU A 20 -3.88 8.03 -10.28
C LEU A 20 -3.93 6.60 -9.76
N ALA A 21 -4.22 6.39 -8.49
CA ALA A 21 -4.28 5.05 -7.91
C ALA A 21 -5.47 4.28 -8.48
N GLU A 22 -5.18 3.12 -9.05
CA GLU A 22 -6.21 2.18 -9.51
C GLU A 22 -6.61 1.23 -8.41
N GLN A 23 -5.63 0.82 -7.59
CA GLN A 23 -5.86 -0.08 -6.48
C GLN A 23 -4.91 0.22 -5.34
N ILE A 24 -5.37 -0.03 -4.11
CA ILE A 24 -4.53 -0.05 -2.92
C ILE A 24 -4.69 -1.42 -2.29
N VAL A 25 -3.56 -2.07 -1.99
CA VAL A 25 -3.51 -3.43 -1.46
C VAL A 25 -2.84 -3.37 -0.08
N LEU A 26 -3.49 -3.93 0.92
CA LEU A 26 -2.88 -4.16 2.23
C LEU A 26 -2.19 -5.52 2.19
N PHE A 27 -0.90 -5.57 2.54
CA PHE A 27 -0.17 -6.82 2.57
C PHE A 27 0.65 -6.93 3.86
N GLY A 28 1.50 -7.95 3.97
CA GLY A 28 2.30 -8.16 5.16
C GLY A 28 1.50 -8.74 6.32
N SER A 29 2.02 -8.58 7.54
CA SER A 29 1.44 -9.23 8.72
C SER A 29 0.00 -8.82 9.00
N ARG A 30 -0.36 -7.57 8.72
CA ARG A 30 -1.73 -7.08 8.93
C ARG A 30 -2.72 -7.72 7.97
N ALA A 31 -2.28 -8.12 6.79
CA ALA A 31 -3.12 -8.82 5.82
C ALA A 31 -3.19 -10.32 6.15
N ARG A 32 -2.08 -10.90 6.62
CA ARG A 32 -2.03 -12.33 6.98
C ARG A 32 -2.77 -12.67 8.27
N GLY A 33 -2.99 -11.67 9.14
CA GLY A 33 -3.64 -11.90 10.43
C GLY A 33 -2.69 -12.30 11.54
N ASP A 34 -1.38 -12.19 11.33
CA ASP A 34 -0.37 -12.51 12.36
C ASP A 34 0.28 -11.27 12.94
N ALA A 35 -0.35 -10.11 12.75
CA ALA A 35 0.13 -8.84 13.27
C ALA A 35 -0.18 -8.67 14.75
N ASP A 36 0.68 -7.93 15.44
CA ASP A 36 0.40 -7.44 16.78
C ASP A 36 0.24 -5.91 16.73
N GLU A 37 0.08 -5.27 17.90
CA GLU A 37 -0.15 -3.83 17.97
C GLU A 37 1.05 -3.01 17.49
N ASN A 38 2.25 -3.60 17.45
CA ASN A 38 3.48 -2.93 17.02
C ASN A 38 3.81 -3.19 15.57
N SER A 39 3.02 -4.00 14.87
CA SER A 39 3.27 -4.31 13.47
C SER A 39 2.97 -3.12 12.58
N ASP A 40 3.84 -2.89 11.58
CA ASP A 40 3.62 -1.86 10.58
C ASP A 40 2.47 -2.25 9.65
N TYR A 41 1.84 -1.24 9.07
CA TYR A 41 0.94 -1.44 7.95
C TYR A 41 1.76 -1.38 6.66
N ASP A 42 1.55 -2.34 5.78
CA ASP A 42 2.23 -2.41 4.49
C ASP A 42 1.22 -2.22 3.37
N PHE A 43 1.38 -1.14 2.62
CA PHE A 43 0.48 -0.81 1.52
C PHE A 43 1.20 -0.88 0.19
N LEU A 44 0.53 -1.44 -0.81
CA LEU A 44 0.94 -1.37 -2.20
C LEU A 44 -0.07 -0.48 -2.92
N VAL A 45 0.39 0.62 -3.50
CA VAL A 45 -0.44 1.50 -4.31
C VAL A 45 -0.10 1.27 -5.77
N ILE A 46 -1.08 0.86 -6.55
CA ILE A 46 -0.92 0.61 -7.98
C ILE A 46 -1.53 1.80 -8.71
N GLU A 47 -0.67 2.55 -9.40
CA GLU A 47 -1.07 3.76 -10.11
C GLU A 47 -1.05 3.51 -11.63
N SER A 48 -1.86 4.26 -12.37
CA SER A 48 -1.89 4.14 -13.83
C SER A 48 -0.53 4.45 -14.44
N SER A 49 0.24 5.38 -13.87
CA SER A 49 1.60 5.66 -14.27
C SER A 49 2.38 6.20 -13.09
N VAL A 50 3.71 5.97 -13.09
CA VAL A 50 4.60 6.41 -12.01
C VAL A 50 5.82 7.05 -12.66
N ALA A 51 5.97 8.36 -12.49
CA ALA A 51 7.12 9.08 -13.05
C ALA A 51 8.35 9.00 -12.13
N ASN A 52 8.14 9.06 -10.82
CA ASN A 52 9.22 9.04 -9.83
C ASN A 52 8.76 8.20 -8.64
N ARG A 53 9.15 6.93 -8.65
CA ARG A 53 8.71 5.98 -7.60
C ARG A 53 9.14 6.43 -6.21
N ALA A 54 10.41 6.79 -6.04
CA ALA A 54 10.93 7.14 -4.72
C ALA A 54 10.23 8.38 -4.16
N GLY A 55 10.04 9.39 -4.98
CA GLY A 55 9.33 10.60 -4.58
C GLY A 55 7.87 10.32 -4.25
N GLU A 56 7.22 9.46 -5.03
CA GLU A 56 5.82 9.10 -4.79
C GLU A 56 5.68 8.32 -3.49
N MET A 57 6.58 7.39 -3.20
CA MET A 57 6.55 6.64 -1.94
C MET A 57 6.69 7.57 -0.74
N VAL A 58 7.60 8.55 -0.81
CA VAL A 58 7.78 9.52 0.26
C VAL A 58 6.52 10.38 0.42
N ARG A 59 5.97 10.86 -0.69
CA ARG A 59 4.77 11.71 -0.69
C ARG A 59 3.57 10.99 -0.08
N LEU A 60 3.35 9.73 -0.43
CA LEU A 60 2.23 8.97 0.09
C LEU A 60 2.43 8.60 1.56
N ARG A 61 3.66 8.27 1.95
CA ARG A 61 3.95 8.01 3.35
C ARG A 61 3.68 9.25 4.20
N ARG A 62 4.00 10.43 3.69
CA ARG A 62 3.70 11.68 4.38
C ARG A 62 2.21 11.91 4.57
N ALA A 63 1.39 11.45 3.63
CA ALA A 63 -0.06 11.57 3.74
C ALA A 63 -0.61 10.83 4.95
N LEU A 64 0.11 9.83 5.45
CA LEU A 64 -0.30 9.05 6.61
C LEU A 64 0.18 9.63 7.95
N ARG A 65 1.03 10.65 7.94
CA ARG A 65 1.58 11.23 9.18
C ARG A 65 0.52 11.68 10.18
N PRO A 66 -0.57 12.36 9.76
CA PRO A 66 -1.59 12.78 10.72
C PRO A 66 -2.21 11.63 11.50
N LEU A 67 -2.16 10.41 10.97
CA LEU A 67 -2.72 9.23 11.62
C LEU A 67 -1.77 8.61 12.65
N ARG A 68 -0.51 9.05 12.68
CA ARG A 68 0.51 8.58 13.62
C ARG A 68 0.67 7.06 13.59
N MET A 69 0.55 6.46 12.41
CA MET A 69 0.70 5.04 12.24
C MET A 69 2.03 4.73 11.56
N ALA A 70 2.65 3.61 11.96
CA ALA A 70 3.82 3.11 11.28
C ALA A 70 3.38 2.38 10.02
N ALA A 71 3.82 2.85 8.86
CA ALA A 71 3.41 2.29 7.59
C ALA A 71 4.52 2.39 6.55
N ASP A 72 4.61 1.36 5.72
CA ASP A 72 5.41 1.37 4.52
C ASP A 72 4.49 1.41 3.31
N VAL A 73 4.91 2.13 2.28
CA VAL A 73 4.13 2.27 1.05
C VAL A 73 5.02 1.91 -0.12
N LEU A 74 4.64 0.87 -0.86
CA LEU A 74 5.24 0.54 -2.15
C LEU A 74 4.37 1.13 -3.25
N VAL A 75 5.00 1.62 -4.30
CA VAL A 75 4.30 2.20 -5.44
C VAL A 75 4.77 1.51 -6.72
N TYR A 76 3.84 1.01 -7.51
CA TYR A 76 4.11 0.43 -8.82
C TYR A 76 3.06 0.88 -9.81
N SER A 77 3.44 0.97 -11.08
CA SER A 77 2.48 1.26 -12.13
C SER A 77 1.73 -0.02 -12.52
N ARG A 78 0.56 0.15 -13.13
CA ARG A 78 -0.20 -0.99 -13.65
C ARG A 78 0.63 -1.81 -14.65
N ASP A 79 1.41 -1.16 -15.48
CA ASP A 79 2.28 -1.83 -16.46
C ASP A 79 3.34 -2.69 -15.74
N GLU A 80 3.94 -2.16 -14.68
CA GLU A 80 4.92 -2.91 -13.89
C GLU A 80 4.30 -4.12 -13.21
N VAL A 81 3.08 -3.98 -12.68
CA VAL A 81 2.37 -5.08 -12.06
C VAL A 81 2.09 -6.18 -13.08
N THR A 82 1.66 -5.81 -14.27
CA THR A 82 1.39 -6.77 -15.35
C THR A 82 2.67 -7.49 -15.76
N ARG A 83 3.79 -6.76 -15.81
CA ARG A 83 5.06 -7.29 -16.30
C ARG A 83 5.78 -8.13 -15.26
N TRP A 84 5.78 -7.70 -13.99
CA TRP A 84 6.63 -8.28 -12.96
C TRP A 84 5.88 -8.90 -11.78
N GLY A 85 4.56 -8.76 -11.71
CA GLY A 85 3.78 -9.21 -10.56
C GLY A 85 3.80 -10.72 -10.35
N GLN A 86 4.17 -11.49 -11.37
CA GLN A 86 4.21 -12.95 -11.29
C GLN A 86 5.61 -13.50 -10.98
N GLN A 87 6.59 -12.62 -10.75
CA GLN A 87 7.96 -13.06 -10.53
C GLN A 87 8.21 -13.33 -9.04
N PRO A 88 8.41 -14.61 -8.62
CA PRO A 88 8.70 -14.94 -7.23
C PRO A 88 9.99 -14.26 -6.75
N GLY A 89 10.06 -13.99 -5.45
CA GLY A 89 11.23 -13.40 -4.84
C GLY A 89 11.24 -11.87 -4.82
N THR A 90 10.18 -11.24 -5.33
CA THR A 90 10.05 -9.79 -5.28
C THR A 90 9.02 -9.37 -4.22
N ALA A 91 9.17 -8.16 -3.67
CA ALA A 91 8.19 -7.61 -2.74
C ALA A 91 6.83 -7.47 -3.41
N LEU A 92 6.81 -7.09 -4.69
CA LEU A 92 5.58 -6.97 -5.47
C LEU A 92 4.83 -8.30 -5.56
N TYR A 93 5.55 -9.38 -5.86
CA TYR A 93 4.94 -10.71 -5.93
C TYR A 93 4.24 -11.08 -4.62
N TRP A 94 4.93 -10.90 -3.49
CA TRP A 94 4.37 -11.27 -2.19
C TRP A 94 3.21 -10.36 -1.79
N ALA A 95 3.30 -9.06 -2.12
CA ALA A 95 2.21 -8.13 -1.84
C ALA A 95 0.94 -8.53 -2.58
N LEU A 96 1.06 -8.96 -3.85
CA LEU A 96 -0.09 -9.39 -4.63
C LEU A 96 -0.63 -10.74 -4.16
N LYS A 97 0.27 -11.66 -3.75
CA LYS A 97 -0.12 -13.01 -3.37
C LYS A 97 -0.80 -13.05 -2.00
N GLU A 98 -0.25 -12.37 -1.01
CA GLU A 98 -0.80 -12.40 0.36
C GLU A 98 -1.72 -11.23 0.67
N GLY A 99 -1.71 -10.19 -0.14
CA GLY A 99 -2.45 -8.98 0.14
C GLY A 99 -3.92 -9.08 -0.21
N ARG A 100 -4.67 -8.10 0.30
CA ARG A 100 -6.07 -7.93 -0.09
C ARG A 100 -6.29 -6.51 -0.56
N VAL A 101 -7.12 -6.37 -1.57
CA VAL A 101 -7.47 -5.06 -2.12
C VAL A 101 -8.34 -4.34 -1.09
N VAL A 102 -7.92 -3.13 -0.70
CA VAL A 102 -8.66 -2.30 0.24
C VAL A 102 -9.24 -1.05 -0.43
N HIS A 103 -8.90 -0.81 -1.70
CA HIS A 103 -9.44 0.28 -2.51
C HIS A 103 -9.31 -0.10 -3.99
N GLY A 104 -10.36 0.11 -4.76
CA GLY A 104 -10.38 -0.20 -6.19
C GLY A 104 -11.01 -1.55 -6.53
#